data_844cd11dee5e069fea2a931c4c90a14f
#
_entry.id   844cd11dee5e069fea2a931c4c90a14f
#
_cell.length_a   1.000
_cell.length_b   1.000
_cell.length_c   1.000
_cell.angle_alpha   90.00
_cell.angle_beta   90.00
_cell.angle_gamma   90.00
#
_symmetry.space_group_name_H-M   'P 1'
#
loop_
_entity.id
_entity.type
_entity.pdbx_description
1 polymer ?
#
loop_
_entity_poly.entity_id
_entity_poly.type
_entity_poly.pdbx_seq_one_letter_code
_entity_poly.pdbx_strand_id
1 'polypeptide(L)'
;MRKLDSNAHSVFLLCYHLILVIKYRKKIVTDPVSNRAREIFEYIAPKYHITLEEWNHDRDHVHIVFRAHPKSELSKFINAYKSASSRLIKKEYPEIRQKLWKEMFWSQSFCLLSAGGAPIEVIRQYIETQGENKSEHRVPFSDLPE
;
A
#
# COMPACT_ATOMS: atom_id res chain seq x y z
N MET A 1 -13.46 -9.40 -19.34
CA MET A 1 -12.02 -9.57 -19.60
C MET A 1 -11.31 -8.22 -19.53
N ARG A 2 -10.18 -8.19 -18.84
CA ARG A 2 -9.40 -6.95 -18.73
C ARG A 2 -8.76 -6.63 -20.07
N LYS A 3 -8.79 -5.35 -20.40
CA LYS A 3 -8.13 -4.86 -21.61
C LYS A 3 -6.61 -4.80 -21.36
N LEU A 4 -5.84 -5.29 -22.32
CA LEU A 4 -4.39 -5.23 -22.24
C LEU A 4 -3.89 -3.82 -22.48
N ASP A 5 -2.84 -3.45 -21.78
CA ASP A 5 -2.10 -2.22 -22.03
C ASP A 5 -1.13 -2.42 -23.17
N SER A 6 -0.70 -1.33 -23.78
CA SER A 6 0.27 -1.42 -24.87
C SER A 6 1.12 -0.16 -24.96
N ASN A 7 2.30 -0.33 -25.55
CA ASN A 7 3.14 0.78 -25.98
C ASN A 7 3.64 0.47 -27.40
N ALA A 8 4.61 1.23 -27.91
CA ALA A 8 5.07 1.07 -29.29
C ALA A 8 5.66 -0.32 -29.60
N HIS A 9 6.11 -1.05 -28.61
CA HIS A 9 6.87 -2.30 -28.80
C HIS A 9 6.33 -3.49 -28.02
N SER A 10 5.34 -3.30 -27.14
CA SER A 10 4.88 -4.38 -26.29
C SER A 10 3.42 -4.27 -25.91
N VAL A 11 2.85 -5.40 -25.52
CA VAL A 11 1.53 -5.52 -24.93
C VAL A 11 1.73 -6.15 -23.55
N PHE A 12 1.07 -5.63 -22.54
CA PHE A 12 1.25 -6.09 -21.16
C PHE A 12 0.00 -5.92 -20.33
N LEU A 13 -0.06 -6.65 -19.21
CA LEU A 13 -1.06 -6.46 -18.18
C LEU A 13 -0.38 -6.73 -16.84
N LEU A 14 0.09 -5.67 -16.21
CA LEU A 14 0.80 -5.75 -14.93
C LEU A 14 -0.09 -5.14 -13.85
N CYS A 15 -0.73 -6.01 -13.10
CA CYS A 15 -1.71 -5.61 -12.09
C CYS A 15 -1.30 -6.18 -10.74
N TYR A 16 -1.37 -5.35 -9.71
CA TYR A 16 -0.87 -5.69 -8.39
C TYR A 16 -1.86 -5.32 -7.29
N HIS A 17 -1.82 -6.12 -6.22
CA HIS A 17 -2.43 -5.78 -4.94
C HIS A 17 -1.34 -5.28 -4.01
N LEU A 18 -1.52 -4.09 -3.46
CA LEU A 18 -0.61 -3.50 -2.50
C LEU A 18 -1.35 -3.31 -1.18
N ILE A 19 -0.82 -3.88 -0.11
CA ILE A 19 -1.38 -3.73 1.22
C ILE A 19 -0.39 -2.96 2.08
N LEU A 20 -0.85 -1.83 2.63
CA LEU A 20 -0.08 -1.00 3.54
C LEU A 20 -0.81 -0.96 4.88
N VAL A 21 -0.12 -1.32 5.94
CA VAL A 21 -0.70 -1.45 7.28
C VAL A 21 -0.15 -0.36 8.18
N ILE A 22 -1.00 0.22 9.01
CA ILE A 22 -0.58 1.22 10.00
C ILE A 22 0.31 0.54 11.06
N LYS A 23 1.36 1.22 11.47
CA LYS A 23 2.29 0.71 12.48
C LYS A 23 1.52 0.26 13.72
N TYR A 24 1.78 -1.00 14.13
CA TYR A 24 1.08 -1.67 15.25
C TYR A 24 -0.42 -1.76 15.06
N ARG A 25 -0.91 -1.68 13.82
CA ARG A 25 -2.34 -1.74 13.48
C ARG A 25 -3.18 -0.73 14.25
N LYS A 26 -2.63 0.45 14.47
CA LYS A 26 -3.42 1.53 15.08
C LYS A 26 -4.62 1.86 14.22
N LYS A 27 -5.78 1.99 14.84
CA LYS A 27 -7.06 2.19 14.13
C LYS A 27 -7.30 3.68 13.88
N ILE A 28 -6.52 4.24 12.96
CA ILE A 28 -6.55 5.67 12.67
C ILE A 28 -7.04 6.00 11.27
N VAL A 29 -7.29 4.98 10.43
CA VAL A 29 -7.72 5.21 9.04
C VAL A 29 -9.23 5.42 9.02
N THR A 30 -9.64 6.66 9.16
CA THR A 30 -11.04 7.08 8.98
C THR A 30 -11.31 7.32 7.50
N ASP A 31 -12.57 7.52 7.13
CA ASP A 31 -12.89 7.82 5.73
C ASP A 31 -12.18 9.08 5.22
N PRO A 32 -12.14 10.20 5.96
CA PRO A 32 -11.37 11.36 5.50
C PRO A 32 -9.88 11.07 5.31
N VAL A 33 -9.27 10.32 6.23
CA VAL A 33 -7.86 9.96 6.13
C VAL A 33 -7.62 9.06 4.93
N SER A 34 -8.49 8.07 4.71
CA SER A 34 -8.42 7.18 3.55
C SER A 34 -8.55 7.98 2.25
N ASN A 35 -9.50 8.89 2.18
CA ASN A 35 -9.69 9.72 0.99
C ASN A 35 -8.45 10.56 0.69
N ARG A 36 -7.83 11.11 1.72
CA ARG A 36 -6.60 11.89 1.54
C ARG A 36 -5.44 11.00 1.10
N ALA A 37 -5.32 9.81 1.69
CA ALA A 37 -4.29 8.85 1.30
C ALA A 37 -4.43 8.45 -0.16
N ARG A 38 -5.66 8.26 -0.64
CA ARG A 38 -5.94 7.96 -2.04
C ARG A 38 -5.56 9.12 -2.96
N GLU A 39 -5.90 10.34 -2.58
CA GLU A 39 -5.53 11.52 -3.37
C GLU A 39 -4.01 11.62 -3.56
N ILE A 40 -3.26 11.37 -2.50
CA ILE A 40 -1.80 11.41 -2.56
C ILE A 40 -1.28 10.31 -3.50
N PHE A 41 -1.88 9.12 -3.43
CA PHE A 41 -1.53 8.02 -4.33
C PHE A 41 -1.74 8.44 -5.79
N GLU A 42 -2.92 8.98 -6.09
CA GLU A 42 -3.28 9.39 -7.44
C GLU A 42 -2.41 10.53 -7.97
N TYR A 43 -1.89 11.36 -7.06
CA TYR A 43 -0.97 12.43 -7.45
C TYR A 43 0.42 11.91 -7.81
N ILE A 44 0.93 10.94 -7.06
CA ILE A 44 2.29 10.41 -7.26
C ILE A 44 2.34 9.37 -8.39
N ALA A 45 1.29 8.55 -8.52
CA ALA A 45 1.27 7.40 -9.41
C ALA A 45 1.65 7.69 -10.87
N PRO A 46 1.17 8.78 -11.50
CA PRO A 46 1.51 9.03 -12.90
C PRO A 46 3.00 9.20 -13.16
N LYS A 47 3.74 9.69 -12.18
CA LYS A 47 5.20 9.87 -12.30
C LYS A 47 5.94 8.54 -12.46
N TYR A 48 5.29 7.44 -12.08
CA TYR A 48 5.85 6.09 -12.14
C TYR A 48 5.11 5.21 -13.13
N HIS A 49 4.29 5.79 -13.99
CA HIS A 49 3.50 5.05 -14.98
C HIS A 49 2.52 4.08 -14.34
N ILE A 50 1.93 4.49 -13.22
CA ILE A 50 1.01 3.67 -12.43
C ILE A 50 -0.37 4.29 -12.46
N THR A 51 -1.38 3.42 -12.58
CA THR A 51 -2.79 3.80 -12.61
C THR A 51 -3.53 3.08 -11.50
N LEU A 52 -4.21 3.84 -10.64
CA LEU A 52 -5.05 3.27 -9.58
C LEU A 52 -6.30 2.64 -10.20
N GLU A 53 -6.63 1.41 -9.78
CA GLU A 53 -7.86 0.74 -10.21
C GLU A 53 -8.88 0.64 -9.09
N GLU A 54 -8.47 0.20 -7.89
CA GLU A 54 -9.35 0.06 -6.75
C GLU A 54 -8.67 0.53 -5.49
N TRP A 55 -9.46 1.13 -4.61
CA TRP A 55 -8.99 1.58 -3.31
C TRP A 55 -9.99 1.13 -2.26
N ASN A 56 -9.52 0.33 -1.32
CA ASN A 56 -10.32 -0.12 -0.18
C ASN A 56 -9.53 0.08 1.10
N HIS A 57 -10.23 0.26 2.21
CA HIS A 57 -9.54 0.42 3.48
C HIS A 57 -10.35 -0.18 4.62
N ASP A 58 -9.64 -0.53 5.69
CA ASP A 58 -10.20 -0.74 7.01
C ASP A 58 -9.60 0.32 7.92
N ARG A 59 -9.83 0.20 9.21
CA ARG A 59 -9.34 1.19 10.18
C ARG A 59 -7.83 1.17 10.34
N ASP A 60 -7.18 0.06 10.04
CA ASP A 60 -5.75 -0.14 10.29
C ASP A 60 -4.92 -0.44 9.02
N HIS A 61 -5.53 -0.42 7.84
CA HIS A 61 -4.79 -0.69 6.60
C HIS A 61 -5.53 -0.18 5.37
N VAL A 62 -4.79 -0.09 4.27
CA VAL A 62 -5.37 0.15 2.95
C VAL A 62 -5.01 -1.00 2.02
N HIS A 63 -5.94 -1.34 1.13
CA HIS A 63 -5.76 -2.35 0.09
C HIS A 63 -5.97 -1.67 -1.25
N ILE A 64 -4.90 -1.63 -2.03
CA ILE A 64 -4.84 -0.88 -3.27
C ILE A 64 -4.64 -1.85 -4.43
N VAL A 65 -5.44 -1.71 -5.49
CA VAL A 65 -5.21 -2.44 -6.73
C VAL A 65 -4.79 -1.43 -7.78
N PHE A 66 -3.66 -1.66 -8.42
CA PHE A 66 -3.15 -0.73 -9.42
C PHE A 66 -2.54 -1.47 -10.60
N ARG A 67 -2.49 -0.78 -11.74
CA ARG A 67 -1.79 -1.26 -12.93
C ARG A 67 -0.46 -0.53 -13.07
N ALA A 68 0.54 -1.27 -13.51
CA ALA A 68 1.87 -0.74 -13.72
C ALA A 68 2.30 -0.91 -15.18
N HIS A 69 3.40 -0.29 -15.51
CA HIS A 69 4.06 -0.38 -16.81
C HIS A 69 5.37 -1.16 -16.62
N PRO A 70 5.89 -1.83 -17.66
CA PRO A 70 7.21 -2.49 -17.54
C PRO A 70 8.32 -1.55 -17.05
N LYS A 71 8.18 -0.25 -17.30
CA LYS A 71 9.15 0.75 -16.83
C LYS A 71 8.93 1.18 -15.39
N SER A 72 7.84 0.77 -14.74
CA SER A 72 7.55 1.20 -13.36
C SER A 72 8.57 0.63 -12.40
N GLU A 73 9.15 1.50 -11.58
CA GLU A 73 10.06 1.09 -10.50
C GLU A 73 9.22 0.94 -9.23
N LEU A 74 8.66 -0.26 -9.02
CA LEU A 74 7.63 -0.49 -8.01
C LEU A 74 8.07 -0.15 -6.59
N SER A 75 9.24 -0.63 -6.17
CA SER A 75 9.73 -0.35 -4.82
C SER A 75 9.97 1.14 -4.60
N LYS A 76 10.52 1.80 -5.60
CA LYS A 76 10.78 3.24 -5.53
C LYS A 76 9.48 4.02 -5.42
N PHE A 77 8.48 3.65 -6.20
CA PHE A 77 7.15 4.25 -6.13
C PHE A 77 6.52 4.06 -4.75
N ILE A 78 6.51 2.82 -4.26
CA ILE A 78 5.86 2.49 -2.99
C ILE A 78 6.51 3.27 -1.84
N ASN A 79 7.84 3.32 -1.82
CA ASN A 79 8.56 4.05 -0.78
C ASN A 79 8.33 5.56 -0.87
N ALA A 80 8.29 6.12 -2.07
CA ALA A 80 7.96 7.52 -2.27
C ALA A 80 6.55 7.84 -1.77
N TYR A 81 5.59 6.98 -2.09
CA TYR A 81 4.23 7.13 -1.61
C TYR A 81 4.13 7.04 -0.09
N LYS A 82 4.76 6.03 0.52
CA LYS A 82 4.73 5.86 1.97
C LYS A 82 5.31 7.09 2.68
N SER A 83 6.41 7.61 2.16
CA SER A 83 7.05 8.77 2.74
C SER A 83 6.17 10.02 2.63
N ALA A 84 5.66 10.30 1.44
CA ALA A 84 4.83 11.48 1.21
C ALA A 84 3.51 11.42 1.97
N SER A 85 2.82 10.28 1.94
CA SER A 85 1.54 10.13 2.62
C SER A 85 1.69 10.22 4.13
N SER A 86 2.72 9.61 4.70
CA SER A 86 3.01 9.70 6.12
C SER A 86 3.19 11.16 6.55
N ARG A 87 4.04 11.89 5.84
CA ARG A 87 4.35 13.28 6.15
C ARG A 87 3.12 14.18 6.04
N LEU A 88 2.39 14.06 4.94
CA LEU A 88 1.24 14.94 4.69
C LEU A 88 0.07 14.66 5.62
N ILE A 89 -0.25 13.39 5.86
CA ILE A 89 -1.37 13.05 6.73
C ILE A 89 -1.07 13.46 8.17
N LYS A 90 0.15 13.24 8.66
CA LYS A 90 0.52 13.67 10.01
C LYS A 90 0.46 15.19 10.15
N LYS A 91 0.80 15.93 9.11
CA LYS A 91 0.74 17.39 9.11
C LYS A 91 -0.70 17.89 9.13
N GLU A 92 -1.56 17.26 8.33
CA GLU A 92 -2.95 17.71 8.15
C GLU A 92 -3.88 17.20 9.25
N TYR A 93 -3.49 16.14 9.96
CA TYR A 93 -4.28 15.51 11.01
C TYR A 93 -3.44 15.37 12.29
N PRO A 94 -3.20 16.48 13.00
CA PRO A 94 -2.36 16.44 14.21
C PRO A 94 -2.86 15.48 15.27
N GLU A 95 -4.16 15.26 15.36
CA GLU A 95 -4.77 14.32 16.32
C GLU A 95 -4.35 12.87 16.02
N ILE A 96 -4.12 12.54 14.74
CA ILE A 96 -3.62 11.22 14.36
C ILE A 96 -2.15 11.09 14.75
N ARG A 97 -1.36 12.12 14.46
CA ARG A 97 0.06 12.14 14.79
C ARG A 97 0.31 11.86 16.26
N GLN A 98 -0.54 12.40 17.13
CA GLN A 98 -0.43 12.20 18.59
C GLN A 98 -0.68 10.74 19.00
N LYS A 99 -1.44 9.99 18.22
CA LYS A 99 -1.75 8.59 18.53
C LYS A 99 -0.68 7.63 18.05
N LEU A 100 0.26 8.09 17.22
CA LEU A 100 1.28 7.24 16.61
C LEU A 100 2.50 7.11 17.50
N TRP A 101 2.95 5.86 17.68
CA TRP A 101 4.18 5.59 18.42
C TRP A 101 5.37 6.16 17.64
N LYS A 102 6.13 7.06 18.26
CA LYS A 102 7.25 7.76 17.63
C LYS A 102 6.90 8.36 16.26
N GLU A 103 5.64 8.77 16.12
CA GLU A 103 5.14 9.38 14.88
C GLU A 103 5.26 8.49 13.63
N MET A 104 5.36 7.18 13.80
CA MET A 104 5.45 6.23 12.69
C MET A 104 4.06 5.89 12.17
N PHE A 105 3.79 6.23 10.91
CA PHE A 105 2.47 6.03 10.30
C PHE A 105 2.33 4.61 9.75
N TRP A 106 3.10 4.25 8.73
CA TRP A 106 3.05 2.93 8.10
C TRP A 106 4.00 1.94 8.76
N SER A 107 3.64 0.66 8.73
CA SER A 107 4.59 -0.41 9.02
C SER A 107 5.77 -0.31 8.07
N GLN A 108 6.93 -0.80 8.49
CA GLN A 108 8.15 -0.71 7.68
C GLN A 108 8.06 -1.51 6.38
N SER A 109 7.37 -2.64 6.41
CA SER A 109 7.20 -3.48 5.23
C SER A 109 5.97 -3.08 4.42
N PHE A 110 5.82 -3.71 3.27
CA PHE A 110 4.58 -3.68 2.50
C PHE A 110 4.35 -5.07 1.91
N CYS A 111 3.10 -5.36 1.54
CA CYS A 111 2.76 -6.59 0.85
C CYS A 111 2.38 -6.25 -0.59
N LEU A 112 3.09 -6.82 -1.56
CA LEU A 112 2.84 -6.59 -2.97
C LEU A 112 2.67 -7.94 -3.66
N LEU A 113 1.48 -8.16 -4.22
CA LEU A 113 1.15 -9.42 -4.88
C LEU A 113 0.65 -9.15 -6.29
N SER A 114 0.96 -10.04 -7.23
CA SER A 114 0.37 -9.96 -8.55
C SER A 114 -1.14 -10.27 -8.45
N ALA A 115 -1.93 -9.63 -9.31
CA ALA A 115 -3.40 -9.73 -9.19
C ALA A 115 -3.93 -11.14 -9.28
N GLY A 116 -3.33 -12.00 -10.10
CA GLY A 116 -3.78 -13.38 -10.25
C GLY A 116 -3.41 -14.30 -9.11
N GLY A 117 -2.55 -13.84 -8.18
CA GLY A 117 -2.02 -14.66 -7.10
C GLY A 117 -2.19 -14.08 -5.71
N ALA A 118 -3.30 -13.37 -5.45
CA ALA A 118 -3.51 -12.71 -4.17
C ALA A 118 -4.62 -13.38 -3.35
N PRO A 119 -4.38 -14.57 -2.75
CA PRO A 119 -5.38 -15.23 -1.91
C PRO A 119 -5.67 -14.39 -0.68
N ILE A 120 -6.94 -14.35 -0.29
CA ILE A 120 -7.39 -13.59 0.90
C ILE A 120 -6.62 -14.02 2.14
N GLU A 121 -6.32 -15.32 2.27
CA GLU A 121 -5.60 -15.83 3.45
C GLU A 121 -4.19 -15.25 3.58
N VAL A 122 -3.49 -15.09 2.47
CA VAL A 122 -2.14 -14.48 2.49
C VAL A 122 -2.23 -13.03 2.95
N ILE A 123 -3.19 -12.29 2.41
CA ILE A 123 -3.40 -10.88 2.77
C ILE A 123 -3.77 -10.76 4.25
N ARG A 124 -4.69 -11.60 4.72
CA ARG A 124 -5.12 -11.60 6.12
C ARG A 124 -3.95 -11.88 7.05
N GLN A 125 -3.16 -12.91 6.74
CA GLN A 125 -2.01 -13.27 7.55
C GLN A 125 -0.99 -12.12 7.61
N TYR A 126 -0.74 -11.47 6.49
CA TYR A 126 0.17 -10.33 6.48
C TYR A 126 -0.32 -9.23 7.42
N ILE A 127 -1.61 -8.86 7.33
CA ILE A 127 -2.18 -7.81 8.18
C ILE A 127 -2.06 -8.19 9.65
N GLU A 128 -2.39 -9.43 10.00
CA GLU A 128 -2.32 -9.91 11.38
C GLU A 128 -0.91 -9.85 11.94
N THR A 129 0.11 -10.22 11.15
CA THR A 129 1.51 -10.15 11.62
C THR A 129 1.96 -8.72 11.87
N GLN A 130 1.41 -7.74 11.17
CA GLN A 130 1.75 -6.33 11.40
C GLN A 130 1.19 -5.79 12.71
N GLY A 131 0.23 -6.51 13.32
CA GLY A 131 -0.34 -6.14 14.60
C GLY A 131 0.52 -6.54 15.79
N GLU A 132 1.52 -7.40 15.61
CA GLU A 132 2.38 -7.86 16.68
C GLU A 132 3.28 -6.73 17.18
N ASN A 133 3.43 -6.66 18.51
CA ASN A 133 4.23 -5.62 19.15
C ASN A 133 5.73 -5.97 19.15
N LYS A 134 6.22 -6.39 18.00
CA LYS A 134 7.62 -6.75 17.77
C LYS A 134 8.08 -6.02 16.53
N SER A 135 8.50 -4.78 16.71
CA SER A 135 8.80 -3.88 15.58
C SER A 135 9.88 -4.42 14.64
N GLU A 136 10.76 -5.25 15.13
CA GLU A 136 11.83 -5.85 14.33
C GLU A 136 11.41 -7.16 13.68
N HIS A 137 10.27 -7.70 14.07
CA HIS A 137 9.83 -8.98 13.53
C HIS A 137 9.26 -8.79 12.12
N ARG A 138 9.89 -9.42 11.16
CA ARG A 138 9.42 -9.45 9.80
C ARG A 138 9.20 -10.89 9.38
N VAL A 139 8.04 -11.17 8.82
CA VAL A 139 7.82 -12.46 8.19
C VAL A 139 8.38 -12.35 6.77
N PRO A 140 9.44 -13.10 6.42
CA PRO A 140 9.94 -13.09 5.06
C PRO A 140 8.84 -13.49 4.09
N PHE A 141 8.84 -12.87 2.92
CA PHE A 141 7.81 -13.15 1.91
C PHE A 141 7.74 -14.65 1.58
N SER A 142 8.89 -15.32 1.57
CA SER A 142 8.99 -16.76 1.32
C SER A 142 8.30 -17.62 2.37
N ASP A 143 8.06 -17.09 3.57
CA ASP A 143 7.43 -17.81 4.67
C ASP A 143 5.93 -17.62 4.72
N LEU A 144 5.38 -16.80 3.83
CA LEU A 144 3.94 -16.62 3.74
C LEU A 144 3.31 -17.80 3.00
N PRO A 145 2.11 -18.26 3.42
CA PRO A 145 1.43 -19.35 2.71
C PRO A 145 1.14 -18.98 1.26
N GLU A 146 1.26 -19.96 0.41
CA GLU A 146 0.92 -19.79 -1.01
C GLU A 146 -0.58 -19.74 -1.26
#